data_275abdd4f625a3570643b3d6b817c2dd
#
_entry.id   275abdd4f625a3570643b3d6b817c2dd
#
_cell.length_a   1.000
_cell.length_b   1.000
_cell.length_c   1.000
_cell.angle_alpha   90.00
_cell.angle_beta   90.00
_cell.angle_gamma   90.00
#
_symmetry.space_group_name_H-M   'P 1'
#
loop_
_entity.id
_entity.type
_entity.pdbx_description
1 polymer ?
#
loop_
_entity_poly.entity_id
_entity_poly.type
_entity_poly.pdbx_seq_one_letter_code
_entity_poly.pdbx_strand_id
1 'polypeptide(L)'
;MSQTPELVVKDLHVAVEGKEILKGLSLEVRKGEIHALMGPNGSGKSTFANTVMGHPRYQVTSGDILFKGESILGMETDARSRAGLFMAFQYPVAIPGVTVSNFLRTALNARLAGPAGNGDGAMPAKRGIAPKEFRALLREQMGLLKMDDAFAVRYLNDGFSGGEKKRAEILQMALLKPEIAIMDETDSGLDIDALRIVSEGVNALSGPDLGVLVITHYQRILDYIKPQFVHVMMEGRIILSGGPQLALELEARGYDWVRNGKETAVR
;
A
#
# COMPACT_ATOMS: atom_id res chain seq x y z
N MET A 1 -16.91 17.41 -10.49
CA MET A 1 -17.22 17.37 -9.04
C MET A 1 -15.97 16.85 -8.36
N SER A 2 -15.39 17.59 -7.41
CA SER A 2 -14.22 17.13 -6.65
C SER A 2 -14.65 15.91 -5.81
N GLN A 3 -14.11 14.73 -6.12
CA GLN A 3 -14.35 13.54 -5.30
C GLN A 3 -13.73 13.75 -3.91
N THR A 4 -14.46 13.39 -2.87
CA THR A 4 -13.94 13.41 -1.49
C THR A 4 -12.74 12.47 -1.41
N PRO A 5 -11.60 12.88 -0.76
CA PRO A 5 -10.48 11.98 -0.58
C PRO A 5 -10.88 10.72 0.18
N GLU A 6 -10.42 9.56 -0.29
CA GLU A 6 -10.71 8.27 0.33
C GLU A 6 -9.86 8.02 1.58
N LEU A 7 -8.59 8.41 1.52
CA LEU A 7 -7.65 8.40 2.66
C LEU A 7 -7.20 9.82 2.95
N VAL A 8 -7.41 10.30 4.18
CA VAL A 8 -6.97 11.62 4.64
C VAL A 8 -6.17 11.46 5.92
N VAL A 9 -4.95 11.92 5.88
CA VAL A 9 -4.05 11.98 7.04
C VAL A 9 -3.90 13.42 7.46
N LYS A 10 -4.15 13.72 8.74
CA LYS A 10 -4.17 15.09 9.28
C LYS A 10 -3.17 15.21 10.41
N ASP A 11 -2.14 16.01 10.19
CA ASP A 11 -1.14 16.40 11.21
C ASP A 11 -0.68 15.21 12.07
N LEU A 12 -0.32 14.10 11.41
CA LEU A 12 -0.07 12.82 12.06
C LEU A 12 1.29 12.82 12.75
N HIS A 13 1.29 12.59 14.05
CA HIS A 13 2.47 12.35 14.87
C HIS A 13 2.52 10.92 15.33
N VAL A 14 3.67 10.27 15.20
CA VAL A 14 3.85 8.85 15.55
C VAL A 14 5.16 8.64 16.27
N ALA A 15 5.11 7.90 17.37
CA ALA A 15 6.28 7.45 18.10
C ALA A 15 6.50 5.94 17.97
N VAL A 16 7.77 5.54 17.98
CA VAL A 16 8.23 4.15 18.05
C VAL A 16 9.19 4.04 19.21
N GLU A 17 8.89 3.18 20.19
CA GLU A 17 9.72 2.98 21.38
C GLU A 17 10.06 4.32 22.10
N GLY A 18 9.07 5.21 22.17
CA GLY A 18 9.21 6.53 22.81
C GLY A 18 9.90 7.61 21.96
N LYS A 19 10.41 7.26 20.78
CA LYS A 19 11.03 8.23 19.86
C LYS A 19 10.03 8.67 18.80
N GLU A 20 9.78 9.98 18.69
CA GLU A 20 8.93 10.53 17.63
C GLU A 20 9.60 10.38 16.26
N ILE A 21 8.88 9.74 15.34
CA ILE A 21 9.32 9.49 13.96
C ILE A 21 8.54 10.33 12.96
N LEU A 22 7.19 10.35 13.06
CA LEU A 22 6.37 11.26 12.26
C LEU A 22 6.05 12.49 13.07
N LYS A 23 6.14 13.65 12.43
CA LYS A 23 6.15 14.96 13.11
C LYS A 23 5.16 15.94 12.45
N GLY A 24 3.89 15.54 12.32
CA GLY A 24 2.85 16.35 11.69
C GLY A 24 2.76 16.11 10.18
N LEU A 25 2.64 14.83 9.77
CA LEU A 25 2.46 14.45 8.38
C LEU A 25 1.00 14.63 7.96
N SER A 26 0.78 15.32 6.83
CA SER A 26 -0.54 15.44 6.21
C SER A 26 -0.48 14.97 4.76
N LEU A 27 -1.46 14.17 4.35
CA LEU A 27 -1.55 13.61 2.99
C LEU A 27 -3.00 13.24 2.68
N GLU A 28 -3.42 13.47 1.44
CA GLU A 28 -4.71 13.01 0.91
C GLU A 28 -4.48 12.12 -0.30
N VAL A 29 -5.23 11.02 -0.39
CA VAL A 29 -5.23 10.12 -1.56
C VAL A 29 -6.68 9.83 -1.95
N ARG A 30 -7.00 10.01 -3.23
CA ARG A 30 -8.32 9.70 -3.80
C ARG A 30 -8.25 8.41 -4.61
N LYS A 31 -9.40 7.79 -4.79
CA LYS A 31 -9.54 6.74 -5.81
C LYS A 31 -9.20 7.31 -7.20
N GLY A 32 -8.60 6.50 -8.04
CA GLY A 32 -8.16 6.90 -9.37
C GLY A 32 -6.83 7.68 -9.40
N GLU A 33 -6.26 8.02 -8.24
CA GLU A 33 -4.99 8.72 -8.16
C GLU A 33 -3.84 7.77 -7.81
N ILE A 34 -2.68 8.02 -8.42
CA ILE A 34 -1.42 7.36 -8.07
C ILE A 34 -0.50 8.43 -7.48
N HIS A 35 -0.13 8.24 -6.24
CA HIS A 35 0.80 9.08 -5.50
C HIS A 35 2.13 8.35 -5.30
N ALA A 36 3.24 9.06 -5.35
CA ALA A 36 4.54 8.58 -4.94
C ALA A 36 4.98 9.30 -3.66
N LEU A 37 5.40 8.56 -2.63
CA LEU A 37 6.03 9.09 -1.44
C LEU A 37 7.52 8.73 -1.49
N MET A 38 8.33 9.72 -1.79
CA MET A 38 9.78 9.58 -1.92
C MET A 38 10.51 10.19 -0.72
N GLY A 39 11.74 9.77 -0.50
CA GLY A 39 12.58 10.33 0.57
C GLY A 39 13.74 9.40 0.93
N PRO A 40 14.78 9.92 1.59
CA PRO A 40 15.92 9.13 2.00
C PRO A 40 15.53 8.04 3.01
N ASN A 41 16.40 7.06 3.17
CA ASN A 41 16.23 6.03 4.20
C ASN A 41 16.16 6.69 5.59
N GLY A 42 15.27 6.16 6.45
CA GLY A 42 15.03 6.72 7.78
C GLY A 42 14.15 7.98 7.82
N SER A 43 13.59 8.44 6.70
CA SER A 43 12.69 9.61 6.69
C SER A 43 11.33 9.35 7.34
N GLY A 44 10.93 8.06 7.55
CA GLY A 44 9.67 7.67 8.19
C GLY A 44 8.62 7.05 7.25
N LYS A 45 8.95 6.76 5.98
CA LYS A 45 8.00 6.23 4.98
C LYS A 45 7.32 4.93 5.41
N SER A 46 8.11 3.92 5.79
CA SER A 46 7.55 2.64 6.27
C SER A 46 6.85 2.78 7.62
N THR A 47 7.29 3.72 8.48
CA THR A 47 6.56 4.07 9.70
C THR A 47 5.16 4.57 9.35
N PHE A 48 5.05 5.45 8.37
CA PHE A 48 3.78 5.95 7.87
C PHE A 48 2.88 4.83 7.34
N ALA A 49 3.38 3.98 6.41
CA ALA A 49 2.64 2.86 5.84
C ALA A 49 2.09 1.92 6.91
N ASN A 50 2.95 1.50 7.85
CA ASN A 50 2.56 0.61 8.94
C ASN A 50 1.56 1.26 9.91
N THR A 51 1.68 2.57 10.17
CA THR A 51 0.72 3.31 11.01
C THR A 51 -0.66 3.35 10.35
N VAL A 52 -0.74 3.60 9.04
CA VAL A 52 -2.02 3.57 8.31
C VAL A 52 -2.66 2.19 8.40
N MET A 53 -1.86 1.12 8.39
CA MET A 53 -2.37 -0.26 8.55
C MET A 53 -2.66 -0.65 10.00
N GLY A 54 -2.34 0.19 10.98
CA GLY A 54 -2.64 -0.08 12.40
C GLY A 54 -1.70 -1.08 13.04
N HIS A 55 -0.45 -1.15 12.60
CA HIS A 55 0.54 -2.03 13.21
C HIS A 55 0.85 -1.58 14.64
N PRO A 56 0.74 -2.46 15.67
CA PRO A 56 0.72 -2.09 17.09
C PRO A 56 2.02 -1.47 17.62
N ARG A 57 3.14 -1.64 16.92
CA ARG A 57 4.42 -1.03 17.28
C ARG A 57 4.43 0.49 17.12
N TYR A 58 3.56 1.05 16.28
CA TYR A 58 3.55 2.46 15.91
C TYR A 58 2.44 3.18 16.66
N GLN A 59 2.81 4.04 17.61
CA GLN A 59 1.88 4.75 18.49
C GLN A 59 1.56 6.12 17.91
N VAL A 60 0.32 6.35 17.53
CA VAL A 60 -0.15 7.69 17.18
C VAL A 60 -0.24 8.52 18.44
N THR A 61 0.51 9.61 18.48
CA THR A 61 0.55 10.53 19.62
C THR A 61 -0.33 11.76 19.42
N SER A 62 -0.54 12.16 18.17
CA SER A 62 -1.51 13.21 17.80
C SER A 62 -1.85 13.15 16.32
N GLY A 63 -2.87 13.90 15.89
CA GLY A 63 -3.39 13.87 14.53
C GLY A 63 -4.42 12.78 14.31
N ASP A 64 -4.83 12.57 13.05
CA ASP A 64 -5.85 11.59 12.70
C ASP A 64 -5.60 10.97 11.33
N ILE A 65 -6.14 9.77 11.13
CA ILE A 65 -6.20 9.05 9.85
C ILE A 65 -7.66 8.74 9.56
N LEU A 66 -8.20 9.40 8.55
CA LEU A 66 -9.56 9.17 8.11
C LEU A 66 -9.57 8.28 6.87
N PHE A 67 -10.41 7.27 6.86
CA PHE A 67 -10.70 6.46 5.69
C PHE A 67 -12.21 6.51 5.44
N LYS A 68 -12.60 6.93 4.23
CA LYS A 68 -14.01 7.19 3.89
C LYS A 68 -14.68 8.21 4.82
N GLY A 69 -13.91 9.17 5.31
CA GLY A 69 -14.39 10.21 6.23
C GLY A 69 -14.46 9.81 7.70
N GLU A 70 -14.21 8.56 8.05
CA GLU A 70 -14.23 8.05 9.43
C GLU A 70 -12.83 7.79 9.95
N SER A 71 -12.56 8.12 11.23
CA SER A 71 -11.27 7.83 11.87
C SER A 71 -11.06 6.33 12.00
N ILE A 72 -9.87 5.87 11.58
CA ILE A 72 -9.47 4.46 11.68
C ILE A 72 -8.49 4.19 12.82
N LEU A 73 -8.18 5.17 13.66
CA LEU A 73 -7.18 4.99 14.72
C LEU A 73 -7.54 3.87 15.71
N GLY A 74 -8.83 3.69 16.01
CA GLY A 74 -9.33 2.62 16.87
C GLY A 74 -9.59 1.28 16.16
N MET A 75 -9.33 1.17 14.84
CA MET A 75 -9.58 -0.06 14.08
C MET A 75 -8.37 -0.98 14.11
N GLU A 76 -8.61 -2.27 14.34
CA GLU A 76 -7.62 -3.33 14.21
C GLU A 76 -7.15 -3.50 12.73
N THR A 77 -5.95 -4.03 12.54
CA THR A 77 -5.31 -4.17 11.22
C THR A 77 -6.18 -4.94 10.22
N ASP A 78 -6.80 -6.03 10.65
CA ASP A 78 -7.69 -6.85 9.81
C ASP A 78 -8.98 -6.13 9.45
N ALA A 79 -9.53 -5.31 10.36
CA ALA A 79 -10.70 -4.48 10.11
C ALA A 79 -10.40 -3.39 9.06
N ARG A 80 -9.22 -2.76 9.12
CA ARG A 80 -8.77 -1.80 8.10
C ARG A 80 -8.66 -2.46 6.73
N SER A 81 -8.11 -3.68 6.67
CA SER A 81 -8.03 -4.44 5.42
C SER A 81 -9.43 -4.80 4.89
N ARG A 82 -10.34 -5.28 5.74
CA ARG A 82 -11.74 -5.52 5.35
C ARG A 82 -12.48 -4.26 4.91
N ALA A 83 -12.16 -3.11 5.48
CA ALA A 83 -12.72 -1.83 5.08
C ALA A 83 -12.27 -1.38 3.68
N GLY A 84 -11.09 -1.80 3.20
CA GLY A 84 -10.61 -1.49 1.86
C GLY A 84 -9.18 -1.00 1.75
N LEU A 85 -8.44 -1.00 2.84
CA LEU A 85 -7.01 -0.71 2.81
C LEU A 85 -6.21 -1.98 2.49
N PHE A 86 -5.13 -1.83 1.75
CA PHE A 86 -4.19 -2.89 1.41
C PHE A 86 -2.76 -2.36 1.53
N MET A 87 -1.84 -3.23 1.94
CA MET A 87 -0.41 -2.93 1.95
C MET A 87 0.37 -4.07 1.30
N ALA A 88 1.20 -3.75 0.32
CA ALA A 88 2.29 -4.59 -0.13
C ALA A 88 3.52 -4.26 0.70
N PHE A 89 4.09 -5.27 1.34
CA PHE A 89 5.17 -5.12 2.32
C PHE A 89 6.55 -5.07 1.63
N GLN A 90 7.49 -4.36 2.21
CA GLN A 90 8.88 -4.41 1.77
C GLN A 90 9.42 -5.85 1.78
N TYR A 91 9.18 -6.58 2.87
CA TYR A 91 9.59 -7.97 3.04
C TYR A 91 8.39 -8.87 3.39
N PRO A 92 7.70 -9.46 2.40
CA PRO A 92 6.59 -10.36 2.66
C PRO A 92 7.03 -11.61 3.42
N VAL A 93 6.35 -11.89 4.54
CA VAL A 93 6.67 -13.03 5.42
C VAL A 93 6.16 -14.33 4.81
N ALA A 94 6.94 -15.41 4.94
CA ALA A 94 6.52 -16.76 4.58
C ALA A 94 5.53 -17.32 5.60
N ILE A 95 4.50 -18.03 5.13
CA ILE A 95 3.52 -18.73 5.96
C ILE A 95 3.54 -20.21 5.60
N PRO A 96 4.45 -21.01 6.23
CA PRO A 96 4.54 -22.44 5.97
C PRO A 96 3.23 -23.14 6.29
N GLY A 97 2.85 -24.12 5.47
CA GLY A 97 1.61 -24.90 5.66
C GLY A 97 0.35 -24.24 5.12
N VAL A 98 0.38 -22.95 4.77
CA VAL A 98 -0.77 -22.24 4.18
C VAL A 98 -0.53 -22.00 2.69
N THR A 99 -1.30 -22.66 1.83
CA THR A 99 -1.16 -22.46 0.38
C THR A 99 -1.67 -21.10 -0.06
N VAL A 100 -1.09 -20.55 -1.15
CA VAL A 100 -1.55 -19.31 -1.79
C VAL A 100 -3.06 -19.32 -2.00
N SER A 101 -3.60 -20.40 -2.54
CA SER A 101 -5.05 -20.56 -2.80
C SER A 101 -5.88 -20.50 -1.52
N ASN A 102 -5.48 -21.19 -0.45
CA ASN A 102 -6.21 -21.19 0.81
C ASN A 102 -6.18 -19.81 1.48
N PHE A 103 -5.00 -19.18 1.50
CA PHE A 103 -4.84 -17.83 2.04
C PHE A 103 -5.76 -16.84 1.31
N LEU A 104 -5.67 -16.79 -0.02
CA LEU A 104 -6.42 -15.85 -0.85
C LEU A 104 -7.93 -16.04 -0.74
N ARG A 105 -8.39 -17.29 -0.71
CA ARG A 105 -9.82 -17.59 -0.54
C ARG A 105 -10.32 -17.14 0.84
N THR A 106 -9.55 -17.38 1.89
CA THR A 106 -9.89 -16.96 3.25
C THR A 106 -9.94 -15.43 3.35
N ALA A 107 -8.92 -14.75 2.83
CA ALA A 107 -8.85 -13.29 2.81
C ALA A 107 -10.01 -12.67 2.00
N LEU A 108 -10.31 -13.23 0.82
CA LEU A 108 -11.44 -12.76 0.00
C LEU A 108 -12.79 -12.97 0.70
N ASN A 109 -12.99 -14.11 1.37
CA ASN A 109 -14.21 -14.35 2.14
C ASN A 109 -14.35 -13.36 3.30
N ALA A 110 -13.26 -13.06 4.01
CA ALA A 110 -13.26 -12.05 5.07
C ALA A 110 -13.61 -10.64 4.52
N ARG A 111 -13.06 -10.29 3.35
CA ARG A 111 -13.37 -9.03 2.66
C ARG A 111 -14.84 -8.95 2.23
N LEU A 112 -15.41 -10.03 1.67
CA LEU A 112 -16.81 -10.11 1.25
C LEU A 112 -17.79 -10.07 2.43
N ALA A 113 -17.39 -10.57 3.60
CA ALA A 113 -18.18 -10.46 4.83
C ALA A 113 -18.28 -9.02 5.33
N GLY A 114 -17.34 -8.16 4.97
CA GLY A 114 -17.28 -6.77 5.40
C GLY A 114 -16.75 -6.61 6.83
N PRO A 115 -16.71 -5.38 7.36
CA PRO A 115 -16.36 -5.13 8.75
C PRO A 115 -17.34 -5.83 9.68
N ALA A 116 -16.83 -6.50 10.72
CA ALA A 116 -17.68 -7.09 11.74
C ALA A 116 -18.46 -5.96 12.44
N GLY A 117 -19.78 -5.98 12.34
CA GLY A 117 -20.63 -5.03 13.05
C GLY A 117 -20.46 -5.22 14.56
N ASN A 118 -20.14 -4.14 15.27
CA ASN A 118 -20.21 -4.10 16.73
C ASN A 118 -21.70 -4.02 17.12
N GLY A 119 -22.40 -5.15 17.19
CA GLY A 119 -23.78 -5.14 17.64
C GLY A 119 -24.50 -6.46 17.47
N ASP A 120 -25.40 -6.76 18.41
CA ASP A 120 -26.26 -7.94 18.55
C ASP A 120 -27.30 -8.17 17.43
N GLY A 121 -27.02 -7.70 16.25
CA GLY A 121 -27.84 -7.88 15.04
C GLY A 121 -26.99 -8.36 13.87
N ALA A 122 -26.24 -9.46 14.03
CA ALA A 122 -25.46 -10.04 12.96
C ALA A 122 -26.35 -10.32 11.74
N MET A 123 -26.25 -9.48 10.69
CA MET A 123 -26.73 -9.87 9.38
C MET A 123 -26.07 -11.20 9.01
N PRO A 124 -26.82 -12.15 8.43
CA PRO A 124 -26.26 -13.44 8.06
C PRO A 124 -25.03 -13.18 7.19
N ALA A 125 -23.86 -13.72 7.60
CA ALA A 125 -22.62 -13.58 6.89
C ALA A 125 -22.88 -13.89 5.41
N LYS A 126 -22.58 -12.94 4.51
CA LYS A 126 -22.70 -13.19 3.07
C LYS A 126 -21.97 -14.48 2.77
N ARG A 127 -22.62 -15.42 2.09
CA ARG A 127 -21.99 -16.67 1.68
C ARG A 127 -20.68 -16.33 0.98
N GLY A 128 -19.57 -16.89 1.49
CA GLY A 128 -18.27 -16.70 0.87
C GLY A 128 -18.28 -17.21 -0.57
N ILE A 129 -17.27 -16.84 -1.35
CA ILE A 129 -17.15 -17.25 -2.75
C ILE A 129 -17.15 -18.77 -2.90
N ALA A 130 -17.95 -19.29 -3.86
CA ALA A 130 -18.01 -20.71 -4.15
C ALA A 130 -16.63 -21.23 -4.63
N PRO A 131 -16.21 -22.47 -4.26
CA PRO A 131 -14.90 -23.00 -4.63
C PRO A 131 -14.60 -23.00 -6.14
N LYS A 132 -15.61 -23.25 -6.97
CA LYS A 132 -15.48 -23.26 -8.42
C LYS A 132 -15.24 -21.85 -8.97
N GLU A 133 -16.03 -20.90 -8.49
CA GLU A 133 -15.92 -19.48 -8.85
C GLU A 133 -14.56 -18.90 -8.42
N PHE A 134 -14.15 -19.17 -7.18
CA PHE A 134 -12.83 -18.74 -6.70
C PHE A 134 -11.69 -19.29 -7.56
N ARG A 135 -11.72 -20.58 -7.94
CA ARG A 135 -10.68 -21.16 -8.79
C ARG A 135 -10.62 -20.51 -10.17
N ALA A 136 -11.77 -20.18 -10.75
CA ALA A 136 -11.83 -19.48 -12.04
C ALA A 136 -11.21 -18.09 -11.93
N LEU A 137 -11.61 -17.33 -10.92
CA LEU A 137 -11.10 -15.98 -10.64
C LEU A 137 -9.59 -16.01 -10.35
N LEU A 138 -9.13 -16.94 -9.51
CA LEU A 138 -7.70 -17.07 -9.19
C LEU A 138 -6.87 -17.32 -10.45
N ARG A 139 -7.29 -18.26 -11.31
CA ARG A 139 -6.59 -18.58 -12.55
C ARG A 139 -6.55 -17.40 -13.51
N GLU A 140 -7.65 -16.66 -13.65
CA GLU A 140 -7.71 -15.45 -14.45
C GLU A 140 -6.68 -14.41 -13.97
N GLN A 141 -6.65 -14.11 -12.67
CA GLN A 141 -5.72 -13.13 -12.12
C GLN A 141 -4.26 -13.60 -12.17
N MET A 142 -4.00 -14.89 -11.97
CA MET A 142 -2.66 -15.47 -12.15
C MET A 142 -2.19 -15.35 -13.60
N GLY A 143 -3.06 -15.55 -14.58
CA GLY A 143 -2.76 -15.37 -16.00
C GLY A 143 -2.31 -13.94 -16.34
N LEU A 144 -2.97 -12.91 -15.79
CA LEU A 144 -2.59 -11.50 -15.97
C LEU A 144 -1.18 -11.22 -15.44
N LEU A 145 -0.76 -11.90 -14.38
CA LEU A 145 0.54 -11.72 -13.72
C LEU A 145 1.61 -12.72 -14.24
N LYS A 146 1.31 -13.46 -15.31
CA LYS A 146 2.21 -14.47 -15.90
C LYS A 146 2.71 -15.48 -14.85
N MET A 147 1.81 -15.88 -13.93
CA MET A 147 2.08 -16.86 -12.88
C MET A 147 1.59 -18.24 -13.31
N ASP A 148 2.39 -19.27 -13.07
CA ASP A 148 2.04 -20.66 -13.33
C ASP A 148 0.96 -21.15 -12.34
N ASP A 149 0.03 -22.01 -12.82
CA ASP A 149 -1.04 -22.60 -11.99
C ASP A 149 -0.50 -23.37 -10.77
N ALA A 150 0.70 -23.93 -10.85
CA ALA A 150 1.35 -24.60 -9.73
C ALA A 150 1.62 -23.66 -8.53
N PHE A 151 1.65 -22.36 -8.76
CA PHE A 151 1.82 -21.38 -7.70
C PHE A 151 0.69 -21.42 -6.65
N ALA A 152 -0.53 -21.73 -7.09
CA ALA A 152 -1.72 -21.78 -6.24
C ALA A 152 -1.60 -22.78 -5.08
N VAL A 153 -0.84 -23.86 -5.25
CA VAL A 153 -0.67 -24.94 -4.25
C VAL A 153 0.62 -24.83 -3.43
N ARG A 154 1.53 -23.90 -3.79
CA ARG A 154 2.73 -23.61 -2.99
C ARG A 154 2.35 -22.87 -1.70
N TYR A 155 3.15 -23.04 -0.65
CA TYR A 155 2.97 -22.27 0.58
C TYR A 155 3.31 -20.78 0.36
N LEU A 156 2.50 -19.90 0.93
CA LEU A 156 2.61 -18.46 0.70
C LEU A 156 4.00 -17.94 1.10
N ASN A 157 4.70 -17.37 0.14
CA ASN A 157 6.04 -16.79 0.26
C ASN A 157 7.15 -17.76 0.69
N ASP A 158 6.85 -19.07 0.88
CA ASP A 158 7.83 -20.05 1.29
C ASP A 158 8.65 -20.53 0.08
N GLY A 159 9.96 -20.28 0.12
CA GLY A 159 10.87 -20.58 -0.99
C GLY A 159 10.62 -19.74 -2.25
N PHE A 160 9.89 -18.63 -2.17
CA PHE A 160 9.67 -17.73 -3.30
C PHE A 160 10.88 -16.83 -3.51
N SER A 161 11.23 -16.60 -4.78
CA SER A 161 12.13 -15.52 -5.17
C SER A 161 11.54 -14.16 -4.85
N GLY A 162 12.35 -13.10 -4.84
CA GLY A 162 11.87 -11.72 -4.63
C GLY A 162 10.75 -11.33 -5.60
N GLY A 163 10.93 -11.61 -6.89
CA GLY A 163 9.93 -11.34 -7.92
C GLY A 163 8.65 -12.16 -7.75
N GLU A 164 8.75 -13.43 -7.32
CA GLU A 164 7.58 -14.27 -7.03
C GLU A 164 6.78 -13.74 -5.85
N LYS A 165 7.46 -13.30 -4.77
CA LYS A 165 6.79 -12.68 -3.60
C LYS A 165 6.01 -11.43 -4.00
N LYS A 166 6.62 -10.56 -4.81
CA LYS A 166 5.95 -9.32 -5.24
C LYS A 166 4.79 -9.60 -6.18
N ARG A 167 4.90 -10.55 -7.11
CA ARG A 167 3.76 -10.98 -7.92
C ARG A 167 2.63 -11.57 -7.08
N ALA A 168 2.95 -12.31 -6.01
CA ALA A 168 1.96 -12.83 -5.07
C ALA A 168 1.24 -11.71 -4.31
N GLU A 169 1.91 -10.59 -3.99
CA GLU A 169 1.27 -9.41 -3.40
C GLU A 169 0.34 -8.71 -4.40
N ILE A 170 0.76 -8.55 -5.67
CA ILE A 170 -0.12 -7.99 -6.70
C ILE A 170 -1.34 -8.90 -6.96
N LEU A 171 -1.14 -10.24 -6.91
CA LEU A 171 -2.26 -11.19 -6.98
C LEU A 171 -3.25 -11.02 -5.82
N GLN A 172 -2.76 -10.78 -4.60
CA GLN A 172 -3.61 -10.43 -3.45
C GLN A 172 -4.40 -9.16 -3.73
N MET A 173 -3.75 -8.10 -4.21
CA MET A 173 -4.40 -6.83 -4.55
C MET A 173 -5.47 -7.03 -5.64
N ALA A 174 -5.20 -7.81 -6.68
CA ALA A 174 -6.13 -8.13 -7.76
C ALA A 174 -7.41 -8.83 -7.28
N LEU A 175 -7.26 -9.76 -6.34
CA LEU A 175 -8.38 -10.55 -5.80
C LEU A 175 -9.16 -9.79 -4.73
N LEU A 176 -8.47 -9.06 -3.85
CA LEU A 176 -9.09 -8.35 -2.73
C LEU A 176 -9.75 -7.03 -3.16
N LYS A 177 -9.35 -6.46 -4.29
CA LYS A 177 -9.86 -5.20 -4.86
C LYS A 177 -9.95 -4.11 -3.79
N PRO A 178 -8.83 -3.67 -3.22
CA PRO A 178 -8.82 -2.59 -2.24
C PRO A 178 -9.26 -1.27 -2.88
N GLU A 179 -9.62 -0.32 -2.04
CA GLU A 179 -9.92 1.05 -2.48
C GLU A 179 -8.69 1.95 -2.39
N ILE A 180 -7.80 1.67 -1.43
CA ILE A 180 -6.46 2.27 -1.33
C ILE A 180 -5.43 1.16 -1.14
N ALA A 181 -4.39 1.17 -1.99
CA ALA A 181 -3.23 0.30 -1.88
C ALA A 181 -1.97 1.11 -1.55
N ILE A 182 -1.28 0.71 -0.50
CA ILE A 182 0.04 1.25 -0.11
C ILE A 182 1.09 0.22 -0.51
N MET A 183 2.07 0.64 -1.31
CA MET A 183 3.13 -0.22 -1.81
C MET A 183 4.45 0.23 -1.20
N ASP A 184 4.90 -0.45 -0.13
CA ASP A 184 6.10 -0.07 0.61
C ASP A 184 7.34 -0.73 0.00
N GLU A 185 8.15 0.06 -0.72
CA GLU A 185 9.41 -0.33 -1.37
C GLU A 185 9.29 -1.65 -2.17
N THR A 186 8.21 -1.79 -2.93
CA THR A 186 7.92 -3.00 -3.72
C THR A 186 8.92 -3.26 -4.85
N ASP A 187 9.74 -2.30 -5.18
CA ASP A 187 10.83 -2.37 -6.15
C ASP A 187 12.16 -2.87 -5.56
N SER A 188 12.26 -2.95 -4.23
CA SER A 188 13.50 -3.36 -3.55
C SER A 188 13.84 -4.82 -3.87
N GLY A 189 15.09 -5.05 -4.33
CA GLY A 189 15.59 -6.38 -4.64
C GLY A 189 15.00 -7.05 -5.89
N LEU A 190 14.27 -6.31 -6.72
CA LEU A 190 13.77 -6.81 -8.00
C LEU A 190 14.79 -6.56 -9.13
N ASP A 191 14.94 -7.54 -10.01
CA ASP A 191 15.52 -7.32 -11.33
C ASP A 191 14.56 -6.54 -12.25
N ILE A 192 15.06 -6.13 -13.42
CA ILE A 192 14.31 -5.28 -14.36
C ILE A 192 13.04 -5.98 -14.87
N ASP A 193 13.11 -7.30 -15.10
CA ASP A 193 11.97 -8.04 -15.63
C ASP A 193 10.87 -8.23 -14.57
N ALA A 194 11.24 -8.56 -13.34
CA ALA A 194 10.30 -8.65 -12.23
C ALA A 194 9.66 -7.28 -11.93
N LEU A 195 10.44 -6.20 -11.94
CA LEU A 195 9.94 -4.84 -11.75
C LEU A 195 8.91 -4.48 -12.82
N ARG A 196 9.17 -4.80 -14.09
CA ARG A 196 8.24 -4.54 -15.19
C ARG A 196 6.93 -5.30 -15.00
N ILE A 197 6.99 -6.62 -14.68
CA ILE A 197 5.78 -7.44 -14.47
C ILE A 197 4.95 -6.90 -13.30
N VAL A 198 5.58 -6.56 -12.18
CA VAL A 198 4.91 -5.97 -11.02
C VAL A 198 4.23 -4.65 -11.39
N SER A 199 4.94 -3.78 -12.11
CA SER A 199 4.41 -2.48 -12.55
C SER A 199 3.27 -2.65 -13.56
N GLU A 200 3.38 -3.57 -14.53
CA GLU A 200 2.29 -3.93 -15.46
C GLU A 200 1.05 -4.39 -14.69
N GLY A 201 1.24 -5.22 -13.64
CA GLY A 201 0.15 -5.68 -12.77
C GLY A 201 -0.53 -4.52 -12.03
N VAL A 202 0.25 -3.60 -11.44
CA VAL A 202 -0.30 -2.41 -10.78
C VAL A 202 -1.08 -1.54 -11.77
N ASN A 203 -0.50 -1.26 -12.94
CA ASN A 203 -1.15 -0.46 -13.98
C ASN A 203 -2.46 -1.10 -14.48
N ALA A 204 -2.50 -2.43 -14.61
CA ALA A 204 -3.70 -3.16 -15.02
C ALA A 204 -4.83 -3.09 -13.97
N LEU A 205 -4.47 -2.97 -12.68
CA LEU A 205 -5.41 -2.83 -11.57
C LEU A 205 -5.79 -1.37 -11.30
N SER A 206 -4.96 -0.42 -11.74
CA SER A 206 -5.21 1.01 -11.57
C SER A 206 -6.44 1.43 -12.38
N GLY A 207 -7.30 2.22 -11.77
CA GLY A 207 -8.55 2.67 -12.36
C GLY A 207 -9.34 3.56 -11.39
N PRO A 208 -10.55 3.97 -11.74
CA PRO A 208 -11.32 4.95 -10.96
C PRO A 208 -11.66 4.50 -9.54
N ASP A 209 -11.56 3.20 -9.25
CA ASP A 209 -11.95 2.62 -7.96
C ASP A 209 -10.76 2.35 -7.03
N LEU A 210 -9.51 2.52 -7.49
CA LEU A 210 -8.29 2.24 -6.74
C LEU A 210 -7.39 3.48 -6.65
N GLY A 211 -7.13 3.97 -5.44
CA GLY A 211 -6.03 4.89 -5.16
C GLY A 211 -4.76 4.13 -4.79
N VAL A 212 -3.62 4.54 -5.31
CA VAL A 212 -2.32 3.89 -5.06
C VAL A 212 -1.34 4.87 -4.45
N LEU A 213 -0.70 4.46 -3.36
CA LEU A 213 0.43 5.17 -2.79
C LEU A 213 1.69 4.31 -2.91
N VAL A 214 2.57 4.67 -3.83
CA VAL A 214 3.87 4.00 -4.03
C VAL A 214 4.91 4.67 -3.13
N ILE A 215 5.46 3.92 -2.20
CA ILE A 215 6.57 4.37 -1.37
C ILE A 215 7.85 3.78 -1.97
N THR A 216 8.75 4.66 -2.37
CA THR A 216 10.04 4.27 -2.94
C THR A 216 11.10 5.34 -2.73
N HIS A 217 12.35 4.95 -2.78
CA HIS A 217 13.48 5.86 -2.85
C HIS A 217 14.16 5.85 -4.23
N TYR A 218 13.63 5.04 -5.16
CA TYR A 218 14.12 4.94 -6.54
C TYR A 218 13.09 5.45 -7.53
N GLN A 219 13.53 6.23 -8.51
CA GLN A 219 12.67 6.68 -9.60
C GLN A 219 12.27 5.52 -10.54
N ARG A 220 13.13 4.51 -10.68
CA ARG A 220 12.98 3.44 -11.67
C ARG A 220 11.58 2.79 -11.71
N ILE A 221 10.92 2.59 -10.57
CA ILE A 221 9.54 2.09 -10.54
C ILE A 221 8.55 3.11 -11.08
N LEU A 222 8.81 4.41 -10.87
CA LEU A 222 7.92 5.50 -11.28
C LEU A 222 7.94 5.73 -12.81
N ASP A 223 8.95 5.23 -13.52
CA ASP A 223 8.99 5.23 -14.98
C ASP A 223 7.93 4.30 -15.57
N TYR A 224 7.57 3.24 -14.83
CA TYR A 224 6.54 2.27 -15.20
C TYR A 224 5.18 2.61 -14.60
N ILE A 225 5.14 2.96 -13.30
CA ILE A 225 3.91 3.37 -12.58
C ILE A 225 3.92 4.90 -12.53
N LYS A 226 3.34 5.58 -13.50
CA LYS A 226 3.40 7.03 -13.66
C LYS A 226 2.51 7.73 -12.63
N PRO A 227 3.05 8.22 -11.50
CA PRO A 227 2.24 8.90 -10.49
C PRO A 227 1.78 10.27 -10.99
N GLN A 228 0.59 10.70 -10.60
CA GLN A 228 0.12 12.06 -10.82
C GLN A 228 0.69 13.04 -9.77
N PHE A 229 0.95 12.54 -8.56
CA PHE A 229 1.45 13.33 -7.44
C PHE A 229 2.71 12.70 -6.85
N VAL A 230 3.69 13.55 -6.54
CA VAL A 230 4.94 13.13 -5.91
C VAL A 230 5.14 13.95 -4.63
N HIS A 231 5.38 13.28 -3.53
CA HIS A 231 5.61 13.86 -2.23
C HIS A 231 7.01 13.52 -1.73
N VAL A 232 7.72 14.50 -1.21
CA VAL A 232 9.05 14.32 -0.64
C VAL A 232 8.96 14.33 0.87
N MET A 233 9.36 13.21 1.48
CA MET A 233 9.35 13.04 2.92
C MET A 233 10.76 13.10 3.48
N MET A 234 10.99 13.97 4.45
CA MET A 234 12.23 14.06 5.22
C MET A 234 11.92 14.29 6.69
N GLU A 235 12.68 13.64 7.57
CA GLU A 235 12.62 13.82 9.03
C GLU A 235 11.18 13.76 9.61
N GLY A 236 10.37 12.85 9.08
CA GLY A 236 9.00 12.61 9.54
C GLY A 236 7.95 13.59 9.02
N ARG A 237 8.27 14.41 8.03
CA ARG A 237 7.37 15.41 7.43
C ARG A 237 7.36 15.31 5.91
N ILE A 238 6.23 15.61 5.28
CA ILE A 238 6.20 15.95 3.86
C ILE A 238 6.66 17.40 3.73
N ILE A 239 7.76 17.60 3.02
CA ILE A 239 8.40 18.93 2.89
C ILE A 239 8.17 19.57 1.54
N LEU A 240 7.83 18.78 0.54
CA LEU A 240 7.55 19.24 -0.83
C LEU A 240 6.54 18.29 -1.47
N SER A 241 5.64 18.83 -2.26
CA SER A 241 4.69 18.06 -3.09
C SER A 241 4.61 18.70 -4.46
N GLY A 242 4.50 17.87 -5.49
CA GLY A 242 4.43 18.34 -6.87
C GLY A 242 3.91 17.26 -7.83
N GLY A 243 4.02 17.55 -9.12
CA GLY A 243 3.69 16.60 -10.19
C GLY A 243 4.84 15.61 -10.48
N PRO A 244 4.71 14.82 -11.57
CA PRO A 244 5.71 13.79 -11.95
C PRO A 244 7.14 14.33 -12.13
N GLN A 245 7.29 15.57 -12.53
CA GLN A 245 8.59 16.23 -12.74
C GLN A 245 9.45 16.27 -11.48
N LEU A 246 8.81 16.33 -10.31
CA LEU A 246 9.52 16.34 -9.05
C LEU A 246 10.36 15.06 -8.84
N ALA A 247 9.89 13.91 -9.30
CA ALA A 247 10.66 12.66 -9.22
C ALA A 247 11.94 12.73 -10.08
N LEU A 248 11.85 13.30 -11.29
CA LEU A 248 13.01 13.50 -12.18
C LEU A 248 14.03 14.46 -11.57
N GLU A 249 13.56 15.55 -10.95
CA GLU A 249 14.46 16.49 -10.26
C GLU A 249 15.16 15.86 -9.07
N LEU A 250 14.47 14.99 -8.31
CA LEU A 250 15.07 14.26 -7.18
C LEU A 250 16.14 13.27 -7.65
N GLU A 251 15.94 12.59 -8.78
CA GLU A 251 16.96 11.70 -9.35
C GLU A 251 18.18 12.47 -9.82
N ALA A 252 17.96 13.58 -10.53
CA ALA A 252 19.04 14.37 -11.09
C ALA A 252 19.88 15.11 -10.04
N ARG A 253 19.26 15.59 -8.94
CA ARG A 253 19.87 16.52 -7.98
C ARG A 253 20.01 15.93 -6.58
N GLY A 254 19.48 14.72 -6.32
CA GLY A 254 19.40 14.12 -4.97
C GLY A 254 18.40 14.86 -4.08
N TYR A 255 18.47 14.61 -2.76
CA TYR A 255 17.56 15.22 -1.77
C TYR A 255 18.15 16.50 -1.12
N ASP A 256 19.43 16.80 -1.29
CA ASP A 256 20.10 17.90 -0.59
C ASP A 256 19.57 19.28 -0.99
N TRP A 257 19.20 19.47 -2.26
CA TRP A 257 18.64 20.72 -2.74
C TRP A 257 17.28 21.05 -2.10
N VAL A 258 16.50 20.04 -1.76
CA VAL A 258 15.21 20.22 -1.08
C VAL A 258 15.44 20.65 0.37
N ARG A 259 16.49 20.12 1.02
CA ARG A 259 16.90 20.51 2.37
C ARG A 259 17.38 21.97 2.39
N ASN A 260 18.25 22.34 1.47
CA ASN A 260 18.84 23.68 1.40
C ASN A 260 17.84 24.76 0.94
N GLY A 261 16.85 24.39 0.09
CA GLY A 261 15.78 25.31 -0.34
C GLY A 261 14.85 25.75 0.80
N LYS A 262 14.72 24.97 1.90
CA LYS A 262 14.01 25.38 3.10
C LYS A 262 14.78 26.44 3.93
N GLU A 263 16.10 26.41 3.94
CA GLU A 263 16.92 27.40 4.66
C GLU A 263 16.82 28.79 4.02
N THR A 264 16.54 28.86 2.71
CA THR A 264 16.39 30.15 2.00
C THR A 264 14.99 30.76 2.12
N ALA A 265 13.96 29.95 2.44
CA ALA A 265 12.57 30.41 2.57
C ALA A 265 12.22 30.89 4.00
N VAL A 266 13.14 30.79 4.96
CA VAL A 266 12.97 31.20 6.37
C VAL A 266 13.76 32.49 6.70
N ARG A 267 14.25 33.20 5.69
CA ARG A 267 14.90 34.53 5.89
C ARG A 267 14.02 35.66 5.39
#